data_fc948d1e341499266f4dac7f4be7bec1
#
_entry.id   fc948d1e341499266f4dac7f4be7bec1
#
_cell.length_a   1.000
_cell.length_b   1.000
_cell.length_c   1.000
_cell.angle_alpha   90.00
_cell.angle_beta   90.00
_cell.angle_gamma   90.00
#
_symmetry.space_group_name_H-M   'P 1'
#
loop_
_entity.id
_entity.type
_entity.pdbx_description
1 polymer ?
#
loop_
_entity_poly.entity_id
_entity_poly.type
_entity_poly.pdbx_seq_one_letter_code
_entity_poly.pdbx_strand_id
1 'polypeptide(L)'
;MKKILLNTGKTVVKNVIEPIYIESSFIQVYTGVQQILSKVNSLCSVHLLYWVIERMNKHNTFNFTKSEKKIFIIDMNGKYSISGVNKALAVLIDNNLIKSTNEIIEEGNKIVKTRNSMYYVNPYYFWKNPLKNSRIEMIKTLELDKQYQNEWNYKKDKHRGY
;
A
#
# COMPACT_ATOMS: atom_id res chain seq x y z
N MET A 1 6.42 -31.63 0.22
CA MET A 1 5.71 -31.98 1.48
C MET A 1 6.72 -32.54 2.46
N LYS A 2 7.14 -31.77 3.44
CA LYS A 2 8.02 -32.30 4.50
C LYS A 2 7.15 -33.00 5.53
N LYS A 3 7.21 -34.29 5.58
CA LYS A 3 6.55 -35.10 6.60
C LYS A 3 7.36 -35.02 7.87
N ILE A 4 6.81 -34.51 8.93
CA ILE A 4 7.41 -34.50 10.24
C ILE A 4 6.86 -35.68 11.02
N LEU A 5 7.79 -36.50 11.40
CA LEU A 5 7.53 -37.63 12.26
C LEU A 5 7.44 -37.18 13.70
N LEU A 6 6.31 -37.27 14.32
CA LEU A 6 6.16 -37.02 15.73
C LEU A 6 6.83 -38.14 16.52
N ASN A 7 7.65 -37.72 17.47
CA ASN A 7 8.48 -38.57 18.29
C ASN A 7 7.64 -39.28 19.37
N THR A 8 6.80 -40.17 18.94
CA THR A 8 6.05 -41.07 19.88
C THR A 8 6.40 -42.53 19.64
N GLY A 9 7.65 -42.76 19.15
CA GLY A 9 7.96 -44.10 18.61
C GLY A 9 7.10 -44.46 17.42
N LYS A 10 6.17 -43.57 17.10
CA LYS A 10 5.38 -43.55 15.89
C LYS A 10 5.84 -42.34 15.10
N THR A 11 6.20 -42.58 13.88
CA THR A 11 6.49 -41.57 12.93
C THR A 11 5.31 -40.62 12.91
N VAL A 12 5.36 -39.65 13.75
CA VAL A 12 4.52 -38.51 13.52
C VAL A 12 5.17 -37.83 12.37
N VAL A 13 4.53 -37.96 11.27
CA VAL A 13 4.71 -37.03 10.24
C VAL A 13 4.31 -35.70 10.89
N LYS A 14 5.28 -35.05 11.52
CA LYS A 14 5.24 -33.66 11.60
C LYS A 14 5.18 -33.30 10.12
N ASN A 15 3.97 -33.24 9.61
CA ASN A 15 3.80 -32.23 8.63
C ASN A 15 4.23 -31.00 9.39
N VAL A 16 5.45 -30.63 9.26
CA VAL A 16 5.78 -29.26 9.11
C VAL A 16 5.12 -29.01 7.78
N ILE A 17 3.85 -28.83 7.92
CA ILE A 17 3.33 -27.68 7.27
C ILE A 17 4.26 -26.61 7.81
N GLU A 18 5.45 -26.44 7.17
CA GLU A 18 5.98 -25.10 7.05
C GLU A 18 4.73 -24.39 6.68
N PRO A 19 4.20 -23.48 7.51
CA PRO A 19 2.99 -22.85 7.15
C PRO A 19 3.27 -22.48 5.73
N ILE A 20 2.56 -23.07 4.78
CA ILE A 20 2.56 -22.56 3.44
C ILE A 20 2.12 -21.17 3.79
N TYR A 21 3.12 -20.32 3.99
CA TYR A 21 2.87 -18.91 4.11
C TYR A 21 2.31 -18.58 2.78
N ILE A 22 1.03 -18.77 2.70
CA ILE A 22 0.20 -18.06 1.78
C ILE A 22 0.24 -16.65 2.35
N GLU A 23 1.47 -16.13 2.51
CA GLU A 23 1.71 -14.73 2.88
C GLU A 23 1.03 -13.82 1.87
N SER A 24 0.78 -14.34 0.69
CA SER A 24 0.15 -13.65 -0.40
C SER A 24 -1.37 -13.56 -0.31
N SER A 25 -2.05 -14.34 0.52
CA SER A 25 -3.50 -14.48 0.40
C SER A 25 -4.31 -13.95 1.57
N PHE A 26 -3.67 -13.57 2.66
CA PHE A 26 -4.41 -13.06 3.81
C PHE A 26 -4.35 -11.53 3.88
N ILE A 27 -5.46 -10.90 3.44
CA ILE A 27 -5.63 -9.46 3.52
C ILE A 27 -6.87 -9.19 4.36
N GLN A 28 -6.70 -8.42 5.42
CA GLN A 28 -7.81 -7.94 6.22
C GLN A 28 -8.46 -6.74 5.52
N VAL A 29 -9.76 -6.84 5.30
CA VAL A 29 -10.58 -5.76 4.75
C VAL A 29 -11.47 -5.24 5.86
N TYR A 30 -11.41 -3.94 6.12
CA TYR A 30 -12.14 -3.30 7.19
C TYR A 30 -13.43 -2.66 6.70
N THR A 31 -14.33 -2.38 7.62
CA THR A 31 -15.62 -1.73 7.32
C THR A 31 -15.44 -0.35 6.68
N GLY A 32 -16.37 0.04 5.82
CA GLY A 32 -16.33 1.32 5.09
C GLY A 32 -15.69 1.25 3.71
N VAL A 33 -14.97 0.19 3.38
CA VAL A 33 -14.35 0.01 2.05
C VAL A 33 -15.39 0.07 0.93
N GLN A 34 -16.55 -0.55 1.09
CA GLN A 34 -17.59 -0.56 0.07
C GLN A 34 -18.10 0.85 -0.27
N GLN A 35 -18.26 1.71 0.76
CA GLN A 35 -18.71 3.09 0.56
C GLN A 35 -17.70 3.91 -0.24
N ILE A 36 -16.40 3.63 -0.06
CA ILE A 36 -15.35 4.31 -0.81
C ILE A 36 -15.23 3.74 -2.22
N LEU A 37 -15.28 2.42 -2.37
CA LEU A 37 -15.22 1.78 -3.68
C LEU A 37 -16.40 2.18 -4.57
N SER A 38 -17.58 2.45 -4.00
CA SER A 38 -18.73 2.96 -4.75
C SER A 38 -18.49 4.33 -5.39
N LYS A 39 -17.52 5.11 -4.87
CA LYS A 39 -17.11 6.39 -5.43
C LYS A 39 -16.05 6.25 -6.52
N VAL A 40 -15.43 5.09 -6.64
CA VAL A 40 -14.39 4.81 -7.64
C VAL A 40 -15.06 4.35 -8.93
N ASN A 41 -15.41 5.31 -9.79
CA ASN A 41 -16.10 5.05 -11.07
C ASN A 41 -15.16 4.63 -12.21
N SER A 42 -14.10 3.91 -11.91
CA SER A 42 -13.09 3.50 -12.88
C SER A 42 -12.72 2.04 -12.71
N LEU A 43 -13.03 1.22 -13.70
CA LEU A 43 -12.67 -0.19 -13.70
C LEU A 43 -11.14 -0.37 -13.64
N CYS A 44 -10.38 0.50 -14.31
CA CYS A 44 -8.92 0.48 -14.24
C CYS A 44 -8.43 0.73 -12.80
N SER A 45 -9.06 1.65 -12.07
CA SER A 45 -8.71 1.94 -10.67
C SER A 45 -9.02 0.76 -9.76
N VAL A 46 -10.13 0.08 -9.95
CA VAL A 46 -10.49 -1.12 -9.18
C VAL A 46 -9.50 -2.24 -9.44
N HIS A 47 -9.17 -2.52 -10.70
CA HIS A 47 -8.18 -3.53 -11.07
C HIS A 47 -6.80 -3.18 -10.52
N LEU A 48 -6.39 -1.91 -10.60
CA LEU A 48 -5.12 -1.45 -10.06
C LEU A 48 -5.06 -1.62 -8.54
N LEU A 49 -6.13 -1.29 -7.83
CA LEU A 49 -6.21 -1.44 -6.38
C LEU A 49 -6.00 -2.90 -5.96
N TYR A 50 -6.72 -3.84 -6.56
CA TYR A 50 -6.57 -5.26 -6.25
C TYR A 50 -5.18 -5.78 -6.60
N TRP A 51 -4.64 -5.39 -7.76
CA TRP A 51 -3.29 -5.76 -8.19
C TRP A 51 -2.23 -5.28 -7.21
N VAL A 52 -2.37 -4.05 -6.70
CA VAL A 52 -1.48 -3.47 -5.68
C VAL A 52 -1.62 -4.20 -4.34
N ILE A 53 -2.83 -4.47 -3.90
CA ILE A 53 -3.12 -5.17 -2.63
C ILE A 53 -2.44 -6.54 -2.60
N GLU A 54 -2.46 -7.27 -3.71
CA GLU A 54 -1.79 -8.57 -3.81
C GLU A 54 -0.26 -8.43 -3.66
N ARG A 55 0.33 -7.37 -4.18
CA ARG A 55 1.78 -7.15 -4.27
C ARG A 55 2.37 -6.31 -3.15
N MET A 56 1.55 -5.62 -2.38
CA MET A 56 2.05 -4.84 -1.25
C MET A 56 2.74 -5.75 -0.22
N ASN A 57 3.77 -5.23 0.43
CA ASN A 57 4.49 -5.93 1.48
C ASN A 57 3.72 -5.89 2.83
N LYS A 58 4.29 -6.52 3.86
CA LYS A 58 3.73 -6.56 5.22
C LYS A 58 3.56 -5.19 5.89
N HIS A 59 4.14 -4.14 5.34
CA HIS A 59 3.98 -2.74 5.80
C HIS A 59 2.99 -1.96 4.94
N ASN A 60 2.19 -2.64 4.12
CA ASN A 60 1.26 -2.06 3.17
C ASN A 60 1.91 -1.14 2.13
N THR A 61 3.23 -1.24 1.92
CA THR A 61 3.94 -0.42 0.95
C THR A 61 4.22 -1.18 -0.35
N PHE A 62 4.30 -0.46 -1.44
CA PHE A 62 4.64 -0.99 -2.75
C PHE A 62 5.35 0.09 -3.59
N ASN A 63 6.21 -0.36 -4.49
CA ASN A 63 6.82 0.50 -5.49
C ASN A 63 5.96 0.50 -6.75
N PHE A 64 5.75 1.68 -7.34
CA PHE A 64 4.99 1.81 -8.58
C PHE A 64 5.75 2.64 -9.61
N THR A 65 6.86 2.08 -10.03
CA THR A 65 7.73 2.63 -11.07
C THR A 65 7.12 2.49 -12.46
N LYS A 66 7.79 3.04 -13.46
CA LYS A 66 7.39 2.85 -14.87
C LYS A 66 7.38 1.38 -15.28
N SER A 67 8.31 0.58 -14.73
CA SER A 67 8.37 -0.87 -14.98
C SER A 67 7.16 -1.58 -14.39
N GLU A 68 6.81 -1.28 -13.14
CA GLU A 68 5.64 -1.85 -12.47
C GLU A 68 4.33 -1.53 -13.21
N LYS A 69 4.19 -0.31 -13.73
CA LYS A 69 3.04 0.08 -14.56
C LYS A 69 2.93 -0.75 -15.84
N LYS A 70 4.07 -1.08 -16.45
CA LYS A 70 4.09 -1.96 -17.63
C LYS A 70 3.69 -3.40 -17.26
N ILE A 71 4.17 -3.91 -16.12
CA ILE A 71 3.79 -5.24 -15.62
C ILE A 71 2.28 -5.29 -15.37
N PHE A 72 1.71 -4.29 -14.70
CA PHE A 72 0.26 -4.21 -14.52
C PHE A 72 -0.49 -4.27 -15.86
N ILE A 73 -0.04 -3.53 -16.88
CA ILE A 73 -0.68 -3.52 -18.19
C ILE A 73 -0.60 -4.90 -18.85
N ILE A 74 0.53 -5.59 -18.73
CA ILE A 74 0.71 -6.95 -19.25
C ILE A 74 -0.23 -7.92 -18.52
N ASP A 75 -0.29 -7.86 -17.20
CA ASP A 75 -1.16 -8.70 -16.37
C ASP A 75 -2.66 -8.47 -16.68
N MET A 76 -3.00 -7.27 -17.14
CA MET A 76 -4.35 -6.92 -17.62
C MET A 76 -4.54 -7.16 -19.13
N ASN A 77 -3.72 -7.99 -19.75
CA ASN A 77 -3.78 -8.34 -21.18
C ASN A 77 -3.76 -7.10 -22.12
N GLY A 78 -3.01 -6.08 -21.77
CA GLY A 78 -2.90 -4.86 -22.58
C GLY A 78 -4.15 -3.98 -22.60
N LYS A 79 -5.12 -4.24 -21.73
CA LYS A 79 -6.40 -3.52 -21.69
C LYS A 79 -6.26 -2.03 -21.38
N TYR A 80 -5.18 -1.63 -20.72
CA TYR A 80 -4.97 -0.26 -20.27
C TYR A 80 -3.71 0.36 -20.88
N SER A 81 -3.71 1.68 -21.02
CA SER A 81 -2.54 2.46 -21.41
C SER A 81 -1.83 3.01 -20.16
N ILE A 82 -0.57 3.44 -20.31
CA ILE A 82 0.18 4.12 -19.24
C ILE A 82 -0.58 5.35 -18.72
N SER A 83 -1.17 6.13 -19.62
CA SER A 83 -1.99 7.30 -19.24
C SER A 83 -3.22 6.88 -18.42
N GLY A 84 -3.89 5.81 -18.83
CA GLY A 84 -5.02 5.23 -18.08
C GLY A 84 -4.62 4.77 -16.68
N VAL A 85 -3.47 4.13 -16.55
CA VAL A 85 -2.92 3.69 -15.24
C VAL A 85 -2.58 4.88 -14.36
N ASN A 86 -2.00 5.96 -14.91
CA ASN A 86 -1.71 7.17 -14.15
C ASN A 86 -2.99 7.85 -13.64
N LYS A 87 -4.02 7.92 -14.47
CA LYS A 87 -5.34 8.42 -14.06
C LYS A 87 -5.99 7.55 -12.99
N ALA A 88 -5.88 6.23 -13.14
CA ALA A 88 -6.37 5.28 -12.15
C ALA A 88 -5.69 5.45 -10.80
N LEU A 89 -4.37 5.62 -10.78
CA LEU A 89 -3.62 5.90 -9.55
C LEU A 89 -4.06 7.21 -8.90
N ALA A 90 -4.26 8.26 -9.68
CA ALA A 90 -4.76 9.55 -9.17
C ALA A 90 -6.13 9.39 -8.51
N VAL A 91 -7.06 8.66 -9.12
CA VAL A 91 -8.38 8.38 -8.53
C VAL A 91 -8.25 7.64 -7.19
N LEU A 92 -7.34 6.67 -7.07
CA LEU A 92 -7.12 5.95 -5.82
C LEU A 92 -6.51 6.85 -4.74
N ILE A 93 -5.64 7.79 -5.11
CA ILE A 93 -5.06 8.77 -4.20
C ILE A 93 -6.13 9.77 -3.73
N ASP A 94 -6.93 10.31 -4.63
CA ASP A 94 -8.00 11.28 -4.33
C ASP A 94 -9.06 10.70 -3.39
N ASN A 95 -9.31 9.39 -3.48
CA ASN A 95 -10.20 8.67 -2.58
C ASN A 95 -9.51 8.12 -1.31
N ASN A 96 -8.28 8.51 -1.02
CA ASN A 96 -7.51 8.08 0.15
C ASN A 96 -7.32 6.56 0.28
N LEU A 97 -7.39 5.81 -0.80
CA LEU A 97 -7.14 4.37 -0.82
C LEU A 97 -5.64 4.07 -0.90
N ILE A 98 -4.91 4.92 -1.60
CA ILE A 98 -3.45 4.86 -1.76
C ILE A 98 -2.87 6.25 -1.46
N LYS A 99 -1.69 6.27 -0.87
CA LYS A 99 -0.93 7.51 -0.64
C LYS A 99 0.51 7.36 -1.10
N SER A 100 1.08 8.47 -1.56
CA SER A 100 2.51 8.55 -1.86
C SER A 100 3.30 8.75 -0.57
N THR A 101 4.38 8.01 -0.39
CA THR A 101 5.38 8.30 0.64
C THR A 101 6.26 9.43 0.11
N ASN A 102 5.86 10.66 0.36
CA ASN A 102 6.72 11.81 0.08
C ASN A 102 7.63 12.02 1.28
N GLU A 103 8.89 11.64 1.18
CA GLU A 103 9.90 12.09 2.12
C GLU A 103 10.20 13.57 1.86
N ILE A 104 10.05 14.37 2.88
CA ILE A 104 10.50 15.75 2.89
C ILE A 104 11.92 15.71 3.44
N ILE A 105 12.91 15.90 2.58
CA ILE A 105 14.30 15.99 2.99
C ILE A 105 14.64 17.47 3.15
N GLU A 106 15.09 17.86 4.34
CA GLU A 106 15.69 19.17 4.58
C GLU A 106 17.18 19.12 4.20
N GLU A 107 17.53 19.68 3.04
CA GLU A 107 18.92 19.92 2.68
C GLU A 107 19.28 21.40 2.96
N GLY A 108 19.88 21.65 4.11
CA GLY A 108 20.19 23.02 4.57
C GLY A 108 18.93 23.85 4.76
N ASN A 109 18.86 25.05 4.17
CA ASN A 109 17.68 25.94 4.24
C ASN A 109 16.68 25.72 3.10
N LYS A 110 16.84 24.66 2.31
CA LYS A 110 15.95 24.31 1.20
C LYS A 110 15.25 23.01 1.49
N ILE A 111 13.96 23.02 1.27
CA ILE A 111 13.15 21.83 1.35
C ILE A 111 13.02 21.25 -0.05
N VAL A 112 13.58 20.07 -0.22
CA VAL A 112 13.51 19.31 -1.45
C VAL A 112 12.43 18.24 -1.29
N LYS A 113 11.38 18.34 -2.10
CA LYS A 113 10.36 17.31 -2.19
C LYS A 113 10.85 16.22 -3.12
N THR A 114 11.34 15.12 -2.56
CA THR A 114 11.66 13.93 -3.35
C THR A 114 10.38 13.25 -3.79
N ARG A 115 10.17 13.12 -5.09
CA ARG A 115 9.12 12.25 -5.63
C ARG A 115 9.61 10.82 -5.55
N ASN A 116 9.22 10.15 -4.49
CA ASN A 116 9.45 8.73 -4.39
C ASN A 116 8.36 7.98 -5.16
N SER A 117 8.74 6.91 -5.87
CA SER A 117 7.79 5.99 -6.51
C SER A 117 7.17 4.99 -5.52
N MET A 118 7.44 5.15 -4.25
CA MET A 118 6.89 4.34 -3.18
C MET A 118 5.55 4.89 -2.71
N TYR A 119 4.62 3.97 -2.56
CA TYR A 119 3.25 4.24 -2.12
C TYR A 119 2.89 3.27 -1.01
N TYR A 120 1.87 3.60 -0.25
CA TYR A 120 1.24 2.67 0.67
C TYR A 120 -0.28 2.62 0.45
N VAL A 121 -0.84 1.42 0.69
CA VAL A 121 -2.28 1.21 0.74
C VAL A 121 -2.76 1.61 2.12
N ASN A 122 -3.87 2.34 2.19
CA ASN A 122 -4.37 2.89 3.43
C ASN A 122 -4.71 1.80 4.45
N PRO A 123 -4.00 1.74 5.59
CA PRO A 123 -4.18 0.70 6.60
C PRO A 123 -5.52 0.79 7.36
N TYR A 124 -6.29 1.86 7.19
CA TYR A 124 -7.66 1.94 7.70
C TYR A 124 -8.59 0.96 6.98
N TYR A 125 -8.31 0.68 5.70
CA TYR A 125 -9.19 -0.14 4.85
C TYR A 125 -8.64 -1.51 4.55
N PHE A 126 -7.32 -1.64 4.39
CA PHE A 126 -6.64 -2.88 4.03
C PHE A 126 -5.40 -3.09 4.88
N TRP A 127 -5.18 -4.32 5.31
CA TRP A 127 -3.99 -4.65 6.08
C TRP A 127 -3.49 -6.06 5.78
N LYS A 128 -2.23 -6.19 5.43
CA LYS A 128 -1.62 -7.47 5.04
C LYS A 128 -0.90 -8.18 6.19
N ASN A 129 -0.41 -7.45 7.18
CA ASN A 129 0.32 -8.04 8.30
C ASN A 129 -0.66 -8.63 9.32
N PRO A 130 -0.48 -9.88 9.79
CA PRO A 130 -1.32 -10.46 10.82
C PRO A 130 -1.19 -9.77 12.20
N LEU A 131 -0.13 -9.02 12.43
CA LEU A 131 0.12 -8.35 13.71
C LEU A 131 -0.72 -7.07 13.84
N LYS A 132 -1.70 -7.13 14.73
CA LYS A 132 -2.63 -6.02 15.00
C LYS A 132 -1.92 -4.74 15.45
N ASN A 133 -0.90 -4.85 16.28
CA ASN A 133 -0.16 -3.69 16.80
C ASN A 133 0.56 -2.93 15.69
N SER A 134 1.13 -3.61 14.71
CA SER A 134 1.81 -2.99 13.56
C SER A 134 0.87 -2.11 12.74
N ARG A 135 -0.41 -2.49 12.61
CA ARG A 135 -1.41 -1.65 11.95
C ARG A 135 -1.67 -0.36 12.70
N ILE A 136 -1.82 -0.45 14.03
CA ILE A 136 -2.07 0.70 14.89
C ILE A 136 -0.89 1.66 14.85
N GLU A 137 0.34 1.16 14.89
CA GLU A 137 1.55 1.96 14.78
C GLU A 137 1.64 2.67 13.42
N MET A 138 1.35 1.96 12.34
CA MET A 138 1.32 2.56 11.00
C MET A 138 0.29 3.68 10.90
N ILE A 139 -0.91 3.49 11.42
CA ILE A 139 -1.96 4.52 11.45
C ILE A 139 -1.48 5.76 12.22
N LYS A 140 -0.87 5.57 13.40
CA LYS A 140 -0.33 6.69 14.21
C LYS A 140 0.76 7.45 13.45
N THR A 141 1.66 6.74 12.79
CA THR A 141 2.72 7.36 11.97
C THR A 141 2.13 8.23 10.87
N LEU A 142 1.08 7.74 10.19
CA LEU A 142 0.42 8.50 9.12
C LEU A 142 -0.34 9.72 9.63
N GLU A 143 -0.87 9.67 10.83
CA GLU A 143 -1.52 10.83 11.48
C GLU A 143 -0.49 11.90 11.85
N LEU A 144 0.67 11.49 12.36
CA LEU A 144 1.79 12.40 12.64
C LEU A 144 2.31 13.05 11.36
N ASP A 145 2.45 12.29 10.26
CA ASP A 145 2.86 12.84 8.97
C ASP A 145 1.86 13.87 8.44
N LYS A 146 0.55 13.63 8.63
CA LYS A 146 -0.48 14.61 8.27
C LYS A 146 -0.36 15.89 9.06
N GLN A 147 -0.11 15.80 10.36
CA GLN A 147 0.07 16.97 11.21
C GLN A 147 1.29 17.77 10.76
N TYR A 148 2.40 17.09 10.48
CA TYR A 148 3.61 17.72 9.97
C TYR A 148 3.41 18.40 8.61
N GLN A 149 2.70 17.76 7.67
CA GLN A 149 2.36 18.36 6.38
C GLN A 149 1.45 19.59 6.50
N ASN A 150 0.51 19.57 7.46
CA ASN A 150 -0.36 20.72 7.71
C ASN A 150 0.42 21.91 8.30
N GLU A 151 1.32 21.67 9.24
CA GLU A 151 2.21 22.71 9.80
C GLU A 151 3.15 23.27 8.72
N TRP A 152 3.62 22.40 7.83
CA TRP A 152 4.44 22.79 6.68
C TRP A 152 3.72 23.68 5.69
N ASN A 153 2.50 23.31 5.29
CA ASN A 153 1.68 24.10 4.39
C ASN A 153 1.36 25.48 5.02
N TYR A 154 1.06 25.51 6.30
CA TYR A 154 0.83 26.75 7.04
C TYR A 154 2.05 27.68 7.01
N LYS A 155 3.26 27.17 7.22
CA LYS A 155 4.50 27.96 7.16
C LYS A 155 4.76 28.49 5.74
N LYS A 156 4.51 27.68 4.70
CA LYS A 156 4.70 28.05 3.30
C LYS A 156 3.75 29.17 2.87
N ASP A 157 2.51 29.12 3.29
CA ASP A 157 1.52 30.15 2.96
C ASP A 157 1.82 31.49 3.67
N LYS A 158 2.39 31.43 4.87
CA LYS A 158 2.81 32.62 5.63
C LYS A 158 4.02 33.34 4.98
N HIS A 159 4.87 32.63 4.26
CA HIS A 159 6.01 33.21 3.53
C HIS A 159 5.68 33.68 2.13
N ARG A 160 4.50 33.38 1.60
CA ARG A 160 3.99 33.91 0.30
C ARG A 160 3.22 35.22 0.42
N GLY A 161 3.03 35.71 1.62
CA GLY A 161 2.27 36.93 1.91
C GLY A 161 3.09 38.23 1.98
N TYR A 162 4.28 38.27 1.33
CA TYR A 162 5.08 39.50 1.15
C TYR A 162 5.55 39.64 -0.27
#